data_67a1991f279809698e419c932cf7e685
#
_entry.id   67a1991f279809698e419c932cf7e685
#
_cell.length_a   1.000
_cell.length_b   1.000
_cell.length_c   1.000
_cell.angle_alpha   90.00
_cell.angle_beta   90.00
_cell.angle_gamma   90.00
#
_symmetry.space_group_name_H-M   'P 1'
#
loop_
_entity.id
_entity.type
_entity.pdbx_description
1 polymer ?
#
loop_
_entity_poly.entity_id
_entity_poly.type
_entity_poly.pdbx_seq_one_letter_code
_entity_poly.pdbx_strand_id
1 'polypeptide(L)'
;GKQLLECLKYKKASNKIEELDEKGLLEQIIPSIKDMKEVGKCRYHIVNSFQHSLYTLGHFESILATDNFVPSHLREGVWEYLNSKDESGFPVLQVLKLGVFLHDVGKPAAKTVDETGRAHFRGHDVTGGQIVLELGKELELSDVTTQKLFRYVRYHMSLLIAYKTGNVGKEILWKQFDELGDDIIGI
;
A
#
# COMPACT_ATOMS: atom_id res chain seq x y z
N GLY A 1 8.67 13.44 5.94
CA GLY A 1 8.58 12.00 5.53
C GLY A 1 9.45 11.07 6.33
N LYS A 2 10.71 11.43 6.61
CA LYS A 2 11.66 10.55 7.32
C LYS A 2 11.12 10.03 8.64
N GLN A 3 10.52 10.88 9.46
CA GLN A 3 9.93 10.47 10.75
C GLN A 3 8.77 9.49 10.60
N LEU A 4 7.95 9.63 9.57
CA LEU A 4 6.89 8.68 9.27
C LEU A 4 7.45 7.30 8.90
N LEU A 5 8.45 7.26 8.00
CA LEU A 5 9.12 6.00 7.64
C LEU A 5 9.81 5.35 8.85
N GLU A 6 10.42 6.15 9.75
CA GLU A 6 10.99 5.64 11.01
C GLU A 6 9.94 5.00 11.92
N CYS A 7 8.69 5.48 11.94
CA CYS A 7 7.62 4.82 12.66
C CYS A 7 7.30 3.43 12.11
N LEU A 8 7.55 3.20 10.82
CA LEU A 8 7.26 1.93 10.15
C LEU A 8 8.32 0.83 10.38
N LYS A 9 9.44 1.14 11.03
CA LYS A 9 10.44 0.14 11.42
C LYS A 9 9.97 -0.83 12.52
N TYR A 10 8.99 -0.43 13.31
CA TYR A 10 8.47 -1.26 14.39
C TYR A 10 7.76 -2.50 13.86
N LYS A 11 7.86 -3.61 14.61
CA LYS A 11 7.16 -4.87 14.26
C LYS A 11 5.64 -4.68 14.16
N LYS A 12 5.09 -3.79 15.00
CA LYS A 12 3.66 -3.39 15.01
C LYS A 12 3.56 -1.90 14.65
N ALA A 13 3.93 -1.56 13.42
CA ALA A 13 3.83 -0.19 12.93
C ALA A 13 2.37 0.25 12.79
N SER A 14 1.44 -0.69 12.57
CA SER A 14 0.00 -0.43 12.60
C SER A 14 -0.43 0.27 13.89
N ASN A 15 0.05 -0.17 15.06
CA ASN A 15 -0.25 0.48 16.34
C ASN A 15 0.34 1.91 16.41
N LYS A 16 1.50 2.15 15.78
CA LYS A 16 2.08 3.50 15.74
C LYS A 16 1.31 4.46 14.84
N ILE A 17 0.77 3.96 13.73
CA ILE A 17 -0.14 4.73 12.88
C ILE A 17 -1.42 5.07 13.63
N GLU A 18 -1.99 4.11 14.36
CA GLU A 18 -3.18 4.32 15.20
C GLU A 18 -2.94 5.37 16.28
N GLU A 19 -1.80 5.30 17.02
CA GLU A 19 -1.41 6.33 18.00
C GLU A 19 -1.30 7.74 17.37
N LEU A 20 -0.77 7.85 16.16
CA LEU A 20 -0.68 9.14 15.45
C LEU A 20 -2.07 9.66 15.08
N ASP A 21 -2.97 8.78 14.70
CA ASP A 21 -4.36 9.13 14.38
C ASP A 21 -5.13 9.59 15.61
N GLU A 22 -5.05 8.86 16.72
CA GLU A 22 -5.68 9.21 18.00
C GLU A 22 -5.22 10.58 18.53
N LYS A 23 -3.97 10.96 18.24
CA LYS A 23 -3.40 12.28 18.59
C LYS A 23 -3.76 13.37 17.58
N GLY A 24 -4.50 13.08 16.52
CA GLY A 24 -4.83 14.03 15.46
C GLY A 24 -3.63 14.50 14.63
N LEU A 25 -2.52 13.76 14.66
CA LEU A 25 -1.29 14.09 13.94
C LEU A 25 -1.26 13.47 12.54
N LEU A 26 -1.92 12.32 12.36
CA LEU A 26 -1.84 11.56 11.12
C LEU A 26 -2.44 12.34 9.93
N GLU A 27 -3.58 13.00 10.11
CA GLU A 27 -4.22 13.82 9.07
C GLU A 27 -3.41 15.08 8.72
N GLN A 28 -2.59 15.58 9.64
CA GLN A 28 -1.67 16.68 9.37
C GLN A 28 -0.48 16.23 8.51
N ILE A 29 -0.05 14.96 8.66
CA ILE A 29 1.06 14.36 7.92
C ILE A 29 0.57 13.86 6.56
N ILE A 30 -0.63 13.25 6.51
CA ILE A 30 -1.25 12.64 5.33
C ILE A 30 -2.70 13.14 5.25
N PRO A 31 -2.97 14.29 4.61
CA PRO A 31 -4.31 14.90 4.58
C PRO A 31 -5.41 13.98 4.02
N SER A 32 -5.06 13.10 3.05
CA SER A 32 -5.98 12.15 2.43
C SER A 32 -6.61 11.14 3.42
N ILE A 33 -6.04 10.97 4.61
CA ILE A 33 -6.59 10.11 5.67
C ILE A 33 -7.99 10.56 6.08
N LYS A 34 -8.24 11.86 6.13
CA LYS A 34 -9.56 12.43 6.44
C LYS A 34 -10.62 11.87 5.48
N ASP A 35 -10.35 11.91 4.19
CA ASP A 35 -11.29 11.42 3.18
C ASP A 35 -11.46 9.91 3.22
N MET A 36 -10.39 9.16 3.54
CA MET A 36 -10.46 7.72 3.73
C MET A 36 -11.35 7.31 4.90
N LYS A 37 -11.48 8.12 5.94
CA LYS A 37 -12.40 7.88 7.06
C LYS A 37 -13.87 8.02 6.68
N GLU A 38 -14.18 8.81 5.64
CA GLU A 38 -15.55 9.07 5.18
C GLU A 38 -16.06 8.05 4.14
N VAL A 39 -15.19 7.22 3.59
CA VAL A 39 -15.57 6.28 2.53
C VAL A 39 -15.26 4.83 2.89
N GLY A 40 -15.88 3.90 2.17
CA GLY A 40 -15.63 2.47 2.28
C GLY A 40 -16.64 1.71 3.09
N LYS A 41 -17.43 2.35 3.96
CA LYS A 41 -18.59 1.70 4.59
C LYS A 41 -19.61 1.38 3.51
N CYS A 42 -19.80 0.11 3.20
CA CYS A 42 -20.77 -0.35 2.22
C CYS A 42 -21.31 -1.72 2.65
N ARG A 43 -22.25 -2.28 1.87
CA ARG A 43 -22.84 -3.61 2.17
C ARG A 43 -21.81 -4.72 2.41
N TYR A 44 -20.60 -4.58 1.86
CA TYR A 44 -19.54 -5.59 1.93
C TYR A 44 -18.37 -5.22 2.87
N HIS A 45 -18.30 -3.95 3.30
CA HIS A 45 -17.25 -3.47 4.18
C HIS A 45 -17.87 -2.83 5.41
N ILE A 46 -17.68 -3.47 6.55
CA ILE A 46 -18.19 -3.02 7.86
C ILE A 46 -17.42 -1.79 8.35
N VAL A 47 -16.19 -1.60 7.85
CA VAL A 47 -15.26 -0.55 8.24
C VAL A 47 -15.01 0.44 7.09
N ASN A 48 -14.59 1.65 7.43
CA ASN A 48 -14.18 2.65 6.43
C ASN A 48 -12.82 2.28 5.80
N SER A 49 -12.43 3.03 4.75
CA SER A 49 -11.19 2.76 4.00
C SER A 49 -9.94 2.90 4.85
N PHE A 50 -9.91 3.87 5.77
CA PHE A 50 -8.80 4.04 6.72
C PHE A 50 -8.65 2.82 7.65
N GLN A 51 -9.74 2.40 8.30
CA GLN A 51 -9.72 1.24 9.19
C GLN A 51 -9.33 -0.04 8.44
N HIS A 52 -9.84 -0.21 7.20
CA HIS A 52 -9.44 -1.32 6.33
C HIS A 52 -7.92 -1.31 6.08
N SER A 53 -7.35 -0.17 5.71
CA SER A 53 -5.91 -0.01 5.47
C SER A 53 -5.07 -0.29 6.72
N LEU A 54 -5.54 0.16 7.89
CA LEU A 54 -4.87 -0.11 9.16
C LEU A 54 -4.88 -1.61 9.50
N TYR A 55 -6.03 -2.29 9.32
CA TYR A 55 -6.14 -3.74 9.51
C TYR A 55 -5.29 -4.51 8.51
N THR A 56 -5.26 -4.08 7.25
CA THR A 56 -4.41 -4.69 6.20
C THR A 56 -2.94 -4.62 6.59
N LEU A 57 -2.48 -3.47 7.10
CA LEU A 57 -1.11 -3.33 7.61
C LEU A 57 -0.86 -4.28 8.80
N GLY A 58 -1.77 -4.36 9.76
CA GLY A 58 -1.65 -5.28 10.90
C GLY A 58 -1.62 -6.77 10.47
N HIS A 59 -2.42 -7.16 9.47
CA HIS A 59 -2.37 -8.49 8.90
C HIS A 59 -1.06 -8.77 8.17
N PHE A 60 -0.58 -7.83 7.37
CA PHE A 60 0.72 -7.93 6.71
C PHE A 60 1.84 -8.13 7.74
N GLU A 61 1.86 -7.38 8.83
CA GLU A 61 2.83 -7.55 9.91
C GLU A 61 2.73 -8.91 10.59
N SER A 62 1.52 -9.42 10.74
CA SER A 62 1.30 -10.76 11.30
C SER A 62 1.83 -11.86 10.36
N ILE A 63 1.66 -11.71 9.05
CA ILE A 63 2.22 -12.61 8.04
C ILE A 63 3.74 -12.60 8.09
N LEU A 64 4.35 -11.42 8.15
CA LEU A 64 5.81 -11.28 8.26
C LEU A 64 6.39 -11.91 9.52
N ALA A 65 5.60 -11.98 10.60
CA ALA A 65 6.01 -12.61 11.85
C ALA A 65 5.97 -14.16 11.80
N THR A 66 5.41 -14.73 10.73
CA THR A 66 5.37 -16.18 10.50
C THR A 66 6.47 -16.59 9.53
N ASP A 67 7.15 -17.71 9.80
CA ASP A 67 8.22 -18.20 8.91
C ASP A 67 7.71 -18.88 7.63
N ASN A 68 6.39 -18.98 7.45
CA ASN A 68 5.77 -19.81 6.41
C ASN A 68 5.06 -19.05 5.30
N PHE A 69 5.15 -17.71 5.24
CA PHE A 69 4.44 -16.92 4.24
C PHE A 69 5.09 -17.00 2.85
N VAL A 70 6.38 -17.37 2.77
CA VAL A 70 7.11 -17.52 1.52
C VAL A 70 7.62 -18.96 1.39
N PRO A 71 7.51 -19.58 0.20
CA PRO A 71 8.15 -20.88 -0.06
C PRO A 71 9.63 -20.88 0.34
N SER A 72 10.09 -21.97 0.95
CA SER A 72 11.44 -22.03 1.55
C SER A 72 12.57 -21.66 0.59
N HIS A 73 12.45 -22.05 -0.69
CA HIS A 73 13.45 -21.77 -1.72
C HIS A 73 13.50 -20.31 -2.20
N LEU A 74 12.49 -19.50 -1.87
CA LEU A 74 12.42 -18.05 -2.20
C LEU A 74 12.68 -17.16 -0.98
N ARG A 75 12.71 -17.73 0.21
CA ARG A 75 12.73 -17.00 1.47
C ARG A 75 13.93 -16.06 1.59
N GLU A 76 15.12 -16.55 1.29
CA GLU A 76 16.36 -15.78 1.38
C GLU A 76 16.29 -14.55 0.47
N GLY A 77 15.94 -14.70 -0.81
CA GLY A 77 15.83 -13.60 -1.76
C GLY A 77 14.76 -12.57 -1.38
N VAL A 78 13.60 -13.04 -0.87
CA VAL A 78 12.56 -12.12 -0.39
C VAL A 78 13.04 -11.31 0.81
N TRP A 79 13.70 -11.92 1.79
CA TRP A 79 14.24 -11.20 2.93
C TRP A 79 15.40 -10.28 2.57
N GLU A 80 16.25 -10.66 1.62
CA GLU A 80 17.29 -9.81 1.07
C GLU A 80 16.69 -8.56 0.42
N TYR A 81 15.66 -8.73 -0.42
CA TYR A 81 14.92 -7.60 -0.99
C TYR A 81 14.30 -6.71 0.08
N LEU A 82 13.53 -7.26 1.02
CA LEU A 82 12.83 -6.49 2.05
C LEU A 82 13.79 -5.70 2.97
N ASN A 83 14.99 -6.23 3.22
CA ASN A 83 16.01 -5.59 4.04
C ASN A 83 16.97 -4.70 3.23
N SER A 84 16.92 -4.76 1.91
CA SER A 84 17.70 -3.85 1.07
C SER A 84 17.32 -2.40 1.36
N LYS A 85 18.26 -1.48 1.20
CA LYS A 85 18.01 -0.07 1.43
C LYS A 85 17.95 0.66 0.10
N ASP A 86 17.05 1.62 0.01
CA ASP A 86 17.04 2.57 -1.10
C ASP A 86 18.16 3.62 -0.94
N GLU A 87 18.30 4.51 -1.91
CA GLU A 87 19.30 5.59 -1.89
C GLU A 87 19.15 6.56 -0.71
N SER A 88 17.95 6.61 -0.10
CA SER A 88 17.67 7.41 1.10
C SER A 88 18.09 6.69 2.39
N GLY A 89 18.50 5.42 2.30
CA GLY A 89 18.95 4.58 3.41
C GLY A 89 17.81 3.90 4.16
N PHE A 90 16.56 3.99 3.69
CA PHE A 90 15.41 3.29 4.29
C PHE A 90 15.31 1.87 3.75
N PRO A 91 15.07 0.88 4.64
CA PRO A 91 14.73 -0.48 4.21
C PRO A 91 13.46 -0.49 3.35
N VAL A 92 13.49 -1.27 2.27
CA VAL A 92 12.35 -1.48 1.38
C VAL A 92 11.10 -1.89 2.16
N LEU A 93 11.25 -2.70 3.20
CA LEU A 93 10.14 -3.11 4.08
C LEU A 93 9.38 -1.92 4.69
N GLN A 94 10.07 -0.83 5.05
CA GLN A 94 9.39 0.35 5.59
C GLN A 94 8.55 1.06 4.53
N VAL A 95 9.09 1.20 3.32
CA VAL A 95 8.38 1.76 2.17
C VAL A 95 7.19 0.88 1.79
N LEU A 96 7.37 -0.45 1.80
CA LEU A 96 6.30 -1.40 1.54
C LEU A 96 5.18 -1.32 2.59
N LYS A 97 5.51 -1.22 3.87
CA LYS A 97 4.50 -1.02 4.93
C LYS A 97 3.69 0.26 4.71
N LEU A 98 4.35 1.34 4.25
CA LEU A 98 3.63 2.57 3.88
C LEU A 98 2.72 2.33 2.67
N GLY A 99 3.21 1.61 1.66
CA GLY A 99 2.41 1.21 0.49
C GLY A 99 1.20 0.37 0.87
N VAL A 100 1.36 -0.63 1.74
CA VAL A 100 0.26 -1.44 2.28
C VAL A 100 -0.76 -0.58 3.03
N PHE A 101 -0.30 0.37 3.83
CA PHE A 101 -1.20 1.29 4.53
C PHE A 101 -1.94 2.23 3.57
N LEU A 102 -1.31 2.67 2.49
CA LEU A 102 -1.87 3.63 1.53
C LEU A 102 -2.51 2.98 0.29
N HIS A 103 -2.58 1.64 0.19
CA HIS A 103 -3.02 0.97 -1.03
C HIS A 103 -4.39 1.47 -1.54
N ASP A 104 -5.28 1.80 -0.62
CA ASP A 104 -6.65 2.26 -0.86
C ASP A 104 -6.83 3.79 -0.79
N VAL A 105 -5.76 4.57 -0.72
CA VAL A 105 -5.81 6.04 -0.58
C VAL A 105 -6.57 6.73 -1.72
N GLY A 106 -6.65 6.12 -2.88
CA GLY A 106 -7.39 6.62 -4.04
C GLY A 106 -8.91 6.36 -3.99
N LYS A 107 -9.44 5.55 -3.06
CA LYS A 107 -10.88 5.23 -3.00
C LYS A 107 -11.79 6.46 -2.86
N PRO A 108 -11.48 7.45 -2.03
CA PRO A 108 -12.33 8.65 -1.93
C PRO A 108 -12.53 9.35 -3.27
N ALA A 109 -11.45 9.63 -3.99
CA ALA A 109 -11.47 10.34 -5.26
C ALA A 109 -12.04 9.50 -6.43
N ALA A 110 -11.93 8.16 -6.35
CA ALA A 110 -12.47 7.25 -7.35
C ALA A 110 -13.92 6.82 -7.09
N LYS A 111 -14.55 7.32 -6.02
CA LYS A 111 -15.89 6.90 -5.62
C LYS A 111 -16.93 7.35 -6.65
N THR A 112 -17.70 6.39 -7.14
CA THR A 112 -18.93 6.60 -7.91
C THR A 112 -20.09 5.87 -7.26
N VAL A 113 -21.31 6.32 -7.50
CA VAL A 113 -22.53 5.66 -6.98
C VAL A 113 -23.42 5.34 -8.16
N ASP A 114 -23.87 4.09 -8.27
CA ASP A 114 -24.79 3.67 -9.32
C ASP A 114 -26.26 4.00 -8.98
N GLU A 115 -27.16 3.72 -9.93
CA GLU A 115 -28.61 3.99 -9.79
C GLU A 115 -29.27 3.28 -8.61
N THR A 116 -28.65 2.21 -8.09
CA THR A 116 -29.12 1.47 -6.92
C THR A 116 -28.59 2.02 -5.60
N GLY A 117 -27.80 3.11 -5.63
CA GLY A 117 -27.14 3.70 -4.47
C GLY A 117 -25.86 2.95 -4.03
N ARG A 118 -25.37 2.00 -4.84
CA ARG A 118 -24.16 1.24 -4.53
C ARG A 118 -22.90 2.01 -4.92
N ALA A 119 -21.96 2.10 -3.99
CA ALA A 119 -20.66 2.72 -4.25
C ALA A 119 -19.72 1.77 -5.01
N HIS A 120 -18.97 2.33 -5.94
CA HIS A 120 -17.90 1.70 -6.71
C HIS A 120 -16.63 2.55 -6.62
N PHE A 121 -15.47 1.90 -6.73
CA PHE A 121 -14.15 2.54 -6.57
C PHE A 121 -13.21 2.13 -7.73
N ARG A 122 -13.73 2.04 -8.96
CA ARG A 122 -12.94 1.63 -10.12
C ARG A 122 -11.83 2.64 -10.39
N GLY A 123 -10.61 2.16 -10.61
CA GLY A 123 -9.45 3.01 -10.86
C GLY A 123 -8.87 3.68 -9.62
N HIS A 124 -9.26 3.26 -8.40
CA HIS A 124 -8.67 3.79 -7.17
C HIS A 124 -7.17 3.53 -7.07
N ASP A 125 -6.67 2.48 -7.69
CA ASP A 125 -5.25 2.16 -7.82
C ASP A 125 -4.50 3.23 -8.64
N VAL A 126 -5.08 3.67 -9.76
CA VAL A 126 -4.53 4.76 -10.58
C VAL A 126 -4.55 6.08 -9.83
N THR A 127 -5.70 6.43 -9.26
CA THR A 127 -5.87 7.66 -8.48
C THR A 127 -4.97 7.66 -7.24
N GLY A 128 -4.88 6.53 -6.55
CA GLY A 128 -3.97 6.34 -5.41
C GLY A 128 -2.51 6.54 -5.79
N GLY A 129 -2.10 6.01 -6.96
CA GLY A 129 -0.77 6.26 -7.50
C GLY A 129 -0.46 7.75 -7.67
N GLN A 130 -1.38 8.54 -8.20
CA GLN A 130 -1.19 10.00 -8.33
C GLN A 130 -1.07 10.69 -6.96
N ILE A 131 -1.95 10.32 -6.02
CA ILE A 131 -1.94 10.88 -4.67
C ILE A 131 -0.59 10.63 -3.98
N VAL A 132 -0.03 9.43 -4.09
CA VAL A 132 1.26 9.12 -3.43
C VAL A 132 2.46 9.79 -4.11
N LEU A 133 2.39 10.13 -5.40
CA LEU A 133 3.41 10.96 -6.06
C LEU A 133 3.43 12.39 -5.51
N GLU A 134 2.27 12.96 -5.24
CA GLU A 134 2.15 14.28 -4.60
C GLU A 134 2.58 14.21 -3.13
N LEU A 135 2.09 13.23 -2.40
CA LEU A 135 2.46 12.98 -1.01
C LEU A 135 3.97 12.79 -0.83
N GLY A 136 4.63 12.11 -1.77
CA GLY A 136 6.08 11.93 -1.74
C GLY A 136 6.83 13.27 -1.74
N LYS A 137 6.36 14.24 -2.52
CA LYS A 137 6.91 15.60 -2.55
C LYS A 137 6.66 16.35 -1.24
N GLU A 138 5.40 16.31 -0.74
CA GLU A 138 5.01 16.95 0.53
C GLU A 138 5.79 16.40 1.73
N LEU A 139 6.05 15.10 1.71
CA LEU A 139 6.82 14.41 2.74
C LEU A 139 8.35 14.52 2.53
N GLU A 140 8.80 15.17 1.47
CA GLU A 140 10.23 15.29 1.12
C GLU A 140 10.91 13.91 1.03
N LEU A 141 10.22 12.92 0.44
CA LEU A 141 10.81 11.62 0.13
C LEU A 141 11.70 11.74 -1.11
N SER A 142 12.71 10.88 -1.23
CA SER A 142 13.49 10.82 -2.47
C SER A 142 12.63 10.35 -3.64
N ASP A 143 13.04 10.68 -4.85
CA ASP A 143 12.35 10.23 -6.06
C ASP A 143 12.28 8.70 -6.12
N VAL A 144 13.36 8.01 -5.73
CA VAL A 144 13.40 6.54 -5.70
C VAL A 144 12.38 5.97 -4.71
N THR A 145 12.34 6.49 -3.49
CA THR A 145 11.36 6.06 -2.47
C THR A 145 9.92 6.34 -2.95
N THR A 146 9.70 7.52 -3.53
CA THR A 146 8.38 7.93 -4.05
C THR A 146 7.93 7.05 -5.20
N GLN A 147 8.81 6.71 -6.15
CA GLN A 147 8.50 5.80 -7.26
C GLN A 147 8.22 4.37 -6.77
N LYS A 148 8.96 3.90 -5.77
CA LYS A 148 8.69 2.59 -5.15
C LYS A 148 7.32 2.57 -4.48
N LEU A 149 6.98 3.59 -3.70
CA LEU A 149 5.66 3.74 -3.08
C LEU A 149 4.54 3.82 -4.13
N PHE A 150 4.77 4.58 -5.22
CA PHE A 150 3.86 4.64 -6.36
C PHE A 150 3.59 3.25 -6.94
N ARG A 151 4.62 2.44 -7.18
CA ARG A 151 4.44 1.08 -7.71
C ARG A 151 3.59 0.22 -6.78
N TYR A 152 3.86 0.20 -5.49
CA TYR A 152 3.07 -0.58 -4.53
C TYR A 152 1.60 -0.18 -4.52
N VAL A 153 1.29 1.11 -4.53
CA VAL A 153 -0.09 1.59 -4.53
C VAL A 153 -0.75 1.41 -5.89
N ARG A 154 -0.06 1.73 -6.99
CA ARG A 154 -0.61 1.67 -8.35
C ARG A 154 -0.91 0.24 -8.80
N TYR A 155 -0.10 -0.72 -8.39
CA TYR A 155 -0.18 -2.09 -8.91
C TYR A 155 -0.76 -3.11 -7.93
N HIS A 156 -1.18 -2.70 -6.72
CA HIS A 156 -1.70 -3.63 -5.70
C HIS A 156 -2.89 -4.49 -6.17
N MET A 157 -3.65 -4.03 -7.18
CA MET A 157 -4.77 -4.77 -7.77
C MET A 157 -4.37 -5.65 -8.94
N SER A 158 -3.16 -5.53 -9.48
CA SER A 158 -2.80 -6.11 -10.77
C SER A 158 -2.88 -7.64 -10.77
N LEU A 159 -2.32 -8.30 -9.76
CA LEU A 159 -2.37 -9.77 -9.64
C LEU A 159 -3.79 -10.28 -9.37
N LEU A 160 -4.57 -9.56 -8.55
CA LEU A 160 -5.97 -9.91 -8.30
C LEU A 160 -6.82 -9.78 -9.55
N ILE A 161 -6.60 -8.74 -10.36
CA ILE A 161 -7.30 -8.53 -11.64
C ILE A 161 -6.91 -9.65 -12.61
N ALA A 162 -5.62 -9.94 -12.75
CA ALA A 162 -5.14 -11.03 -13.61
C ALA A 162 -5.79 -12.37 -13.23
N TYR A 163 -5.83 -12.70 -11.94
CA TYR A 163 -6.48 -13.90 -11.42
C TYR A 163 -7.99 -13.92 -11.73
N LYS A 164 -8.72 -12.86 -11.41
CA LYS A 164 -10.18 -12.78 -11.63
C LYS A 164 -10.59 -12.83 -13.10
N THR A 165 -9.75 -12.32 -13.99
CA THR A 165 -10.01 -12.32 -15.45
C THR A 165 -9.51 -13.59 -16.13
N GLY A 166 -8.86 -14.50 -15.39
CA GLY A 166 -8.20 -15.68 -15.94
C GLY A 166 -6.96 -15.35 -16.80
N ASN A 167 -6.51 -14.11 -16.76
CA ASN A 167 -5.43 -13.60 -17.60
C ASN A 167 -4.07 -13.70 -16.90
N VAL A 168 -3.70 -14.93 -16.55
CA VAL A 168 -2.43 -15.28 -15.87
C VAL A 168 -1.39 -15.86 -16.85
N GLY A 169 -1.51 -15.52 -18.13
CA GLY A 169 -0.56 -15.94 -19.15
C GLY A 169 0.84 -15.42 -18.93
N LYS A 170 1.85 -16.18 -19.39
CA LYS A 170 3.27 -15.82 -19.23
C LYS A 170 3.59 -14.42 -19.74
N GLU A 171 3.00 -13.99 -20.85
CA GLU A 171 3.23 -12.66 -21.43
C GLU A 171 2.83 -11.51 -20.50
N ILE A 172 1.71 -11.66 -19.78
CA ILE A 172 1.24 -10.65 -18.84
C ILE A 172 2.13 -10.62 -17.61
N LEU A 173 2.52 -11.77 -17.07
CA LEU A 173 3.45 -11.86 -15.97
C LEU A 173 4.81 -11.25 -16.35
N TRP A 174 5.35 -11.59 -17.54
CA TRP A 174 6.60 -11.01 -18.03
C TRP A 174 6.52 -9.49 -18.16
N LYS A 175 5.42 -8.95 -18.69
CA LYS A 175 5.22 -7.51 -18.77
C LYS A 175 5.24 -6.85 -17.38
N GLN A 176 4.64 -7.49 -16.39
CA GLN A 176 4.70 -6.98 -15.00
C GLN A 176 6.12 -7.03 -14.43
N PHE A 177 6.86 -8.11 -14.69
CA PHE A 177 8.26 -8.21 -14.29
C PHE A 177 9.12 -7.13 -14.94
N ASP A 178 8.95 -6.86 -16.23
CA ASP A 178 9.69 -5.82 -16.95
C ASP A 178 9.37 -4.41 -16.40
N GLU A 179 8.11 -4.17 -16.01
CA GLU A 179 7.67 -2.87 -15.51
C GLU A 179 8.03 -2.63 -14.03
N LEU A 180 7.98 -3.65 -13.21
CA LEU A 180 8.12 -3.55 -11.76
C LEU A 180 9.52 -3.97 -11.27
N GLY A 181 10.24 -4.79 -12.02
CA GLY A 181 11.50 -5.36 -11.55
C GLY A 181 11.33 -6.07 -10.21
N ASP A 182 12.27 -5.89 -9.30
CA ASP A 182 12.22 -6.49 -7.96
C ASP A 182 11.04 -6.00 -7.11
N ASP A 183 10.44 -4.86 -7.45
CA ASP A 183 9.29 -4.32 -6.71
C ASP A 183 8.05 -5.21 -6.82
N ILE A 184 8.02 -6.15 -7.77
CA ILE A 184 6.96 -7.16 -7.87
C ILE A 184 6.85 -8.04 -6.61
N ILE A 185 7.94 -8.19 -5.86
CA ILE A 185 7.96 -8.93 -4.59
C ILE A 185 7.04 -8.28 -3.55
N GLY A 186 6.83 -6.97 -3.66
CA GLY A 186 5.98 -6.19 -2.77
C GLY A 186 4.54 -5.99 -3.24
N ILE A 187 4.19 -6.49 -4.43
CA ILE A 187 2.85 -6.37 -5.03
C ILE A 187 2.02 -7.64 -4.75
#